data_00121922fe16153551159d08e65d8925
#
_entry.id   00121922fe16153551159d08e65d8925
#
_cell.length_a   1.000
_cell.length_b   1.000
_cell.length_c   1.000
_cell.angle_alpha   90.00
_cell.angle_beta   90.00
_cell.angle_gamma   90.00
#
_symmetry.space_group_name_H-M   'P 1'
#
loop_
_entity.id
_entity.type
_entity.pdbx_description
1 polymer ?
#
loop_
_entity_poly.entity_id
_entity_poly.type
_entity_poly.pdbx_seq_one_letter_code
_entity_poly.pdbx_strand_id
1 'polypeptide(L)'
;MAVATNPFRYGALALDDAFTDRETEVASLLSDVLNGQDVVVFAPRRYGKSSLVWRVSERAIAQDVLVAHVNLMTTPTTERLAEKFAETIHDDLASTLFRTRERLRVFSGLRITPIVTVDPTTGKLGFSFDAGRQPQDLDVTLERLLELPGQLAAERERKVALVLAEFQEIVDIDPELPKIMRSVFETQPEVAHVYLGSKRHMLERIFNDENEPFWRSAKQMEIGVIAPDLFRGYIDAQFSRTGRPVEAEVVDRVLETTLGHPYATK
;
A
#
# COMPACT_ATOMS: atom_id res chain seq x y z
N MET A 1 -35.88 -3.42 -22.16
CA MET A 1 -35.01 -2.24 -21.96
C MET A 1 -33.91 -2.63 -20.97
N ALA A 2 -32.64 -2.63 -21.38
CA ALA A 2 -31.54 -2.87 -20.44
C ALA A 2 -31.54 -1.73 -19.41
N VAL A 3 -31.51 -2.08 -18.13
CA VAL A 3 -31.35 -1.11 -17.04
C VAL A 3 -29.98 -0.48 -17.23
N ALA A 4 -29.93 0.83 -17.46
CA ALA A 4 -28.67 1.54 -17.59
C ALA A 4 -27.96 1.48 -16.23
N THR A 5 -26.87 0.73 -16.18
CA THR A 5 -26.03 0.66 -14.98
C THR A 5 -25.38 2.02 -14.73
N ASN A 6 -25.31 2.43 -13.46
CA ASN A 6 -24.59 3.67 -13.08
C ASN A 6 -23.10 3.51 -13.48
N PRO A 7 -22.57 4.40 -14.36
CA PRO A 7 -21.17 4.32 -14.78
C PRO A 7 -20.20 4.81 -13.71
N PHE A 8 -20.69 5.51 -12.71
CA PHE A 8 -19.88 6.00 -11.61
C PHE A 8 -19.79 4.95 -10.50
N ARG A 9 -18.58 4.54 -10.19
CA ARG A 9 -18.30 3.60 -9.09
C ARG A 9 -17.79 4.37 -7.89
N TYR A 10 -18.46 4.22 -6.74
CA TYR A 10 -18.04 4.79 -5.46
C TYR A 10 -17.91 3.70 -4.39
N GLY A 11 -17.12 3.98 -3.35
CA GLY A 11 -16.93 3.05 -2.23
C GLY A 11 -15.96 1.89 -2.46
N ALA A 12 -15.43 1.75 -3.68
CA ALA A 12 -14.40 0.78 -4.04
C ALA A 12 -13.14 1.48 -4.60
N LEU A 13 -12.07 0.72 -4.83
CA LEU A 13 -10.91 1.23 -5.56
C LEU A 13 -11.33 1.68 -6.97
N ALA A 14 -10.89 2.87 -7.36
CA ALA A 14 -11.02 3.33 -8.73
C ALA A 14 -9.89 2.70 -9.55
N LEU A 15 -10.22 1.70 -10.35
CA LEU A 15 -9.32 0.97 -11.23
C LEU A 15 -9.78 1.15 -12.68
N ASP A 16 -8.91 0.88 -13.63
CA ASP A 16 -9.17 0.94 -15.07
C ASP A 16 -9.88 2.24 -15.49
N ASP A 17 -11.05 2.12 -16.08
CA ASP A 17 -11.87 3.23 -16.57
C ASP A 17 -12.42 4.15 -15.46
N ALA A 18 -12.42 3.69 -14.21
CA ALA A 18 -12.79 4.52 -13.06
C ALA A 18 -11.60 5.30 -12.49
N PHE A 19 -10.38 4.98 -12.89
CA PHE A 19 -9.19 5.75 -12.55
C PHE A 19 -9.08 6.95 -13.48
N THR A 20 -9.05 8.14 -12.91
CA THR A 20 -9.04 9.39 -13.67
C THR A 20 -7.89 10.22 -13.23
N ASP A 21 -7.14 10.75 -14.22
CA ASP A 21 -5.99 11.60 -14.01
C ASP A 21 -4.88 10.94 -13.16
N ARG A 22 -3.99 11.69 -12.58
CA ARG A 22 -2.87 11.22 -11.74
C ARG A 22 -1.69 10.63 -12.49
N GLU A 23 -1.61 10.81 -13.81
CA GLU A 23 -0.49 10.27 -14.57
C GLU A 23 0.86 10.84 -14.10
N THR A 24 0.89 12.10 -13.66
CA THR A 24 2.10 12.73 -13.09
C THR A 24 2.49 12.09 -11.78
N GLU A 25 1.53 11.90 -10.86
CA GLU A 25 1.77 11.26 -9.58
C GLU A 25 2.13 9.78 -9.75
N VAL A 26 1.46 9.08 -10.66
CA VAL A 26 1.79 7.68 -11.01
C VAL A 26 3.21 7.58 -11.56
N ALA A 27 3.60 8.44 -12.51
CA ALA A 27 4.93 8.43 -13.10
C ALA A 27 6.01 8.76 -12.05
N SER A 28 5.77 9.75 -11.20
CA SER A 28 6.70 10.14 -10.14
C SER A 28 6.89 9.01 -9.12
N LEU A 29 5.80 8.44 -8.58
CA LEU A 29 5.88 7.37 -7.59
C LEU A 29 6.47 6.09 -8.19
N LEU A 30 6.13 5.76 -9.44
CA LEU A 30 6.74 4.63 -10.14
C LEU A 30 8.25 4.80 -10.30
N SER A 31 8.69 6.00 -10.69
CA SER A 31 10.13 6.31 -10.80
C SER A 31 10.83 6.16 -9.44
N ASP A 32 10.22 6.63 -8.35
CA ASP A 32 10.78 6.49 -7.01
C ASP A 32 10.91 5.01 -6.63
N VAL A 33 9.86 4.21 -6.86
CA VAL A 33 9.84 2.76 -6.61
C VAL A 33 10.92 2.04 -7.41
N LEU A 34 11.07 2.34 -8.69
CA LEU A 34 12.09 1.74 -9.56
C LEU A 34 13.52 2.11 -9.14
N ASN A 35 13.70 3.19 -8.40
CA ASN A 35 14.99 3.63 -7.89
C ASN A 35 15.27 3.23 -6.44
N GLY A 36 14.35 2.46 -5.79
CA GLY A 36 14.48 2.06 -4.38
C GLY A 36 14.30 3.24 -3.41
N GLN A 37 13.62 4.31 -3.85
CA GLN A 37 13.41 5.51 -3.03
C GLN A 37 12.20 5.33 -2.13
N ASP A 38 12.38 5.55 -0.84
CA ASP A 38 11.30 5.60 0.13
C ASP A 38 10.41 6.84 -0.10
N VAL A 39 9.10 6.64 -0.05
CA VAL A 39 8.12 7.71 -0.27
C VAL A 39 7.01 7.66 0.77
N VAL A 40 6.69 8.80 1.38
CA VAL A 40 5.48 8.96 2.18
C VAL A 40 4.42 9.72 1.40
N VAL A 41 3.24 9.12 1.26
CA VAL A 41 2.13 9.66 0.48
C VAL A 41 1.07 10.20 1.44
N PHE A 42 0.94 11.52 1.43
CA PHE A 42 -0.07 12.25 2.21
C PHE A 42 -1.32 12.47 1.36
N ALA A 43 -2.45 12.04 1.87
CA ALA A 43 -3.74 12.44 1.32
C ALA A 43 -4.86 12.22 2.34
N PRO A 44 -5.85 13.10 2.38
CA PRO A 44 -7.04 12.86 3.18
C PRO A 44 -7.76 11.58 2.75
N ARG A 45 -8.67 11.09 3.57
CA ARG A 45 -9.51 9.95 3.20
C ARG A 45 -10.29 10.26 1.90
N ARG A 46 -10.42 9.24 1.04
CA ARG A 46 -11.20 9.31 -0.21
C ARG A 46 -10.59 10.20 -1.32
N TYR A 47 -9.31 10.58 -1.21
CA TYR A 47 -8.58 11.29 -2.26
C TYR A 47 -7.94 10.37 -3.32
N GLY A 48 -8.17 9.05 -3.24
CA GLY A 48 -7.70 8.10 -4.24
C GLY A 48 -6.30 7.53 -3.99
N LYS A 49 -5.73 7.69 -2.77
CA LYS A 49 -4.41 7.13 -2.38
C LYS A 49 -4.24 5.67 -2.79
N SER A 50 -5.16 4.82 -2.32
CA SER A 50 -5.07 3.38 -2.56
C SER A 50 -5.18 3.04 -4.04
N SER A 51 -6.01 3.76 -4.80
CA SER A 51 -6.13 3.57 -6.26
C SER A 51 -4.85 3.97 -7.00
N LEU A 52 -4.22 5.09 -6.58
CA LEU A 52 -2.94 5.53 -7.13
C LEU A 52 -1.86 4.47 -6.91
N VAL A 53 -1.70 4.03 -5.66
CA VAL A 53 -0.67 3.05 -5.31
C VAL A 53 -0.92 1.71 -5.96
N TRP A 54 -2.19 1.28 -6.08
CA TRP A 54 -2.53 0.08 -6.83
C TRP A 54 -2.09 0.17 -8.29
N ARG A 55 -2.38 1.31 -8.94
CA ARG A 55 -1.96 1.57 -10.33
C ARG A 55 -0.43 1.57 -10.50
N VAL A 56 0.28 2.16 -9.54
CA VAL A 56 1.75 2.11 -9.52
C VAL A 56 2.25 0.68 -9.33
N SER A 57 1.62 -0.08 -8.43
CA SER A 57 1.95 -1.50 -8.19
C SER A 57 1.82 -2.33 -9.46
N GLU A 58 0.73 -2.19 -10.22
CA GLU A 58 0.53 -2.89 -11.51
C GLU A 58 1.66 -2.54 -12.50
N ARG A 59 2.02 -1.25 -12.61
CA ARG A 59 3.10 -0.80 -13.50
C ARG A 59 4.49 -1.25 -13.03
N ALA A 60 4.72 -1.33 -11.74
CA ALA A 60 5.96 -1.81 -11.14
C ALA A 60 6.13 -3.32 -11.38
N ILE A 61 5.07 -4.10 -11.19
CA ILE A 61 5.06 -5.55 -11.48
C ILE A 61 5.36 -5.81 -12.96
N ALA A 62 4.80 -5.01 -13.87
CA ALA A 62 5.09 -5.09 -15.30
C ALA A 62 6.56 -4.77 -15.65
N GLN A 63 7.31 -4.15 -14.74
CA GLN A 63 8.74 -3.86 -14.83
C GLN A 63 9.58 -4.75 -13.89
N ASP A 64 9.09 -5.93 -13.58
CA ASP A 64 9.76 -6.97 -12.81
C ASP A 64 10.05 -6.62 -11.33
N VAL A 65 9.38 -5.62 -10.78
CA VAL A 65 9.42 -5.30 -9.34
C VAL A 65 8.48 -6.25 -8.59
N LEU A 66 8.95 -6.81 -7.48
CA LEU A 66 8.09 -7.54 -6.55
C LEU A 66 7.34 -6.53 -5.67
N VAL A 67 6.04 -6.70 -5.52
CA VAL A 67 5.21 -5.75 -4.74
C VAL A 67 4.49 -6.49 -3.63
N ALA A 68 4.57 -5.95 -2.42
CA ALA A 68 3.90 -6.47 -1.23
C ALA A 68 3.10 -5.37 -0.53
N HIS A 69 1.90 -5.72 -0.03
CA HIS A 69 0.98 -4.78 0.60
C HIS A 69 0.63 -5.19 2.03
N VAL A 70 1.00 -4.37 3.02
CA VAL A 70 0.64 -4.54 4.43
C VAL A 70 -0.27 -3.40 4.86
N ASN A 71 -1.44 -3.72 5.43
CA ASN A 71 -2.35 -2.73 6.00
C ASN A 71 -2.28 -2.78 7.52
N LEU A 72 -1.68 -1.76 8.12
CA LEU A 72 -1.43 -1.67 9.56
C LEU A 72 -2.70 -1.44 10.40
N MET A 73 -3.78 -0.95 9.79
CA MET A 73 -5.06 -0.82 10.49
C MET A 73 -5.63 -2.17 10.97
N THR A 74 -5.25 -3.26 10.32
CA THR A 74 -5.73 -4.62 10.66
C THR A 74 -4.81 -5.38 11.61
N THR A 75 -3.76 -4.72 12.12
CA THR A 75 -2.70 -5.33 12.93
C THR A 75 -2.54 -4.62 14.27
N PRO A 76 -3.52 -4.71 15.19
CA PRO A 76 -3.53 -3.93 16.44
C PRO A 76 -2.48 -4.38 17.47
N THR A 77 -1.75 -5.47 17.24
CA THR A 77 -0.70 -5.99 18.12
C THR A 77 0.52 -6.43 17.32
N THR A 78 1.65 -6.57 17.97
CA THR A 78 2.90 -7.06 17.39
C THR A 78 2.75 -8.47 16.81
N GLU A 79 1.99 -9.36 17.46
CA GLU A 79 1.68 -10.69 16.95
C GLU A 79 0.92 -10.63 15.63
N ARG A 80 -0.14 -9.82 15.58
CA ARG A 80 -0.94 -9.64 14.36
C ARG A 80 -0.13 -9.02 13.24
N LEU A 81 0.79 -8.13 13.58
CA LEU A 81 1.71 -7.55 12.61
C LEU A 81 2.64 -8.62 12.03
N ALA A 82 3.25 -9.45 12.89
CA ALA A 82 4.11 -10.56 12.46
C ALA A 82 3.36 -11.57 11.59
N GLU A 83 2.14 -11.95 11.97
CA GLU A 83 1.26 -12.81 11.16
C GLU A 83 1.00 -12.20 9.79
N LYS A 84 0.64 -10.91 9.75
CA LYS A 84 0.34 -10.21 8.50
C LYS A 84 1.57 -10.06 7.59
N PHE A 85 2.74 -9.78 8.16
CA PHE A 85 3.98 -9.78 7.39
C PHE A 85 4.30 -11.17 6.82
N ALA A 86 4.16 -12.24 7.60
CA ALA A 86 4.38 -13.59 7.12
C ALA A 86 3.42 -13.98 5.97
N GLU A 87 2.13 -13.67 6.11
CA GLU A 87 1.14 -13.84 5.04
C GLU A 87 1.55 -13.10 3.76
N THR A 88 1.86 -11.81 3.91
CA THR A 88 2.23 -10.94 2.78
C THR A 88 3.50 -11.41 2.10
N ILE A 89 4.55 -11.78 2.86
CA ILE A 89 5.79 -12.30 2.29
C ILE A 89 5.52 -13.61 1.54
N HIS A 90 4.71 -14.50 2.11
CA HIS A 90 4.34 -15.75 1.44
C HIS A 90 3.54 -15.50 0.16
N ASP A 91 2.46 -14.71 0.24
CA ASP A 91 1.49 -14.57 -0.83
C ASP A 91 1.99 -13.65 -1.95
N ASP A 92 2.61 -12.53 -1.60
CA ASP A 92 2.99 -11.50 -2.56
C ASP A 92 4.43 -11.71 -3.10
N LEU A 93 5.39 -12.07 -2.25
CA LEU A 93 6.80 -12.19 -2.63
C LEU A 93 7.17 -13.64 -2.94
N ALA A 94 7.05 -14.57 -1.98
CA ALA A 94 7.48 -15.93 -2.17
C ALA A 94 6.67 -16.68 -3.23
N SER A 95 5.39 -16.38 -3.39
CA SER A 95 4.54 -17.00 -4.41
C SER A 95 5.02 -16.71 -5.84
N THR A 96 5.60 -15.53 -6.06
CA THR A 96 6.15 -15.10 -7.35
C THR A 96 7.52 -15.74 -7.61
N LEU A 97 8.31 -15.95 -6.56
CA LEU A 97 9.71 -16.37 -6.68
C LEU A 97 9.92 -17.89 -6.62
N PHE A 98 9.07 -18.60 -5.88
CA PHE A 98 9.32 -20.01 -5.54
C PHE A 98 8.16 -20.93 -5.96
N ARG A 99 8.51 -22.21 -6.22
CA ARG A 99 7.52 -23.28 -6.34
C ARG A 99 6.86 -23.55 -4.98
N THR A 100 5.64 -24.04 -4.98
CA THR A 100 4.78 -24.19 -3.78
C THR A 100 5.49 -24.82 -2.57
N ARG A 101 6.36 -25.84 -2.79
CA ARG A 101 7.07 -26.52 -1.69
C ARG A 101 8.22 -25.73 -1.08
N GLU A 102 8.71 -24.69 -1.77
CA GLU A 102 9.88 -23.93 -1.34
C GLU A 102 9.48 -22.62 -0.64
N ARG A 103 8.24 -22.17 -0.84
CA ARG A 103 7.76 -20.89 -0.30
C ARG A 103 7.91 -20.77 1.22
N LEU A 104 7.68 -21.85 1.95
CA LEU A 104 7.80 -21.86 3.41
C LEU A 104 9.24 -21.87 3.91
N ARG A 105 10.22 -22.14 3.05
CA ARG A 105 11.65 -22.11 3.43
C ARG A 105 12.15 -20.72 3.78
N VAL A 106 11.51 -19.67 3.26
CA VAL A 106 11.86 -18.29 3.59
C VAL A 106 11.74 -18.00 5.09
N PHE A 107 10.93 -18.78 5.81
CA PHE A 107 10.72 -18.65 7.25
C PHE A 107 11.65 -19.52 8.10
N SER A 108 12.58 -20.26 7.50
CA SER A 108 13.44 -21.22 8.23
C SER A 108 14.41 -20.56 9.22
N GLY A 109 14.67 -19.26 9.08
CA GLY A 109 15.56 -18.50 9.98
C GLY A 109 14.84 -17.76 11.11
N LEU A 110 13.52 -17.89 11.23
CA LEU A 110 12.75 -17.20 12.26
C LEU A 110 12.99 -17.83 13.65
N ARG A 111 13.03 -16.97 14.68
CA ARG A 111 13.17 -17.39 16.08
C ARG A 111 11.98 -18.22 16.54
N ILE A 112 10.77 -17.78 16.18
CA ILE A 112 9.54 -18.56 16.36
C ILE A 112 9.12 -19.07 14.97
N THR A 113 9.06 -20.37 14.82
CA THR A 113 8.53 -20.96 13.57
C THR A 113 7.01 -20.75 13.51
N PRO A 114 6.47 -20.18 12.41
CA PRO A 114 5.03 -19.97 12.32
C PRO A 114 4.28 -21.30 12.28
N ILE A 115 3.14 -21.35 12.95
CA ILE A 115 2.13 -22.38 12.77
C ILE A 115 1.37 -22.04 11.49
N VAL A 116 1.43 -22.94 10.50
CA VAL A 116 0.76 -22.74 9.22
C VAL A 116 -0.57 -23.48 9.22
N THR A 117 -1.65 -22.77 8.98
CA THR A 117 -2.99 -23.33 8.82
C THR A 117 -3.46 -23.17 7.39
N VAL A 118 -4.34 -24.06 6.93
CA VAL A 118 -4.96 -23.96 5.61
C VAL A 118 -6.43 -23.70 5.79
N ASP A 119 -6.93 -22.63 5.22
CA ASP A 119 -8.38 -22.37 5.16
C ASP A 119 -9.02 -23.42 4.21
N PRO A 120 -9.91 -24.28 4.71
CA PRO A 120 -10.48 -25.37 3.92
C PRO A 120 -11.38 -24.88 2.79
N THR A 121 -11.88 -23.64 2.85
CA THR A 121 -12.81 -23.08 1.87
C THR A 121 -12.06 -22.36 0.75
N THR A 122 -11.02 -21.60 1.09
CA THR A 122 -10.30 -20.76 0.14
C THR A 122 -8.94 -21.34 -0.27
N GLY A 123 -8.43 -22.32 0.46
CA GLY A 123 -7.09 -22.88 0.27
C GLY A 123 -5.94 -21.93 0.68
N LYS A 124 -6.27 -20.76 1.23
CA LYS A 124 -5.26 -19.79 1.69
C LYS A 124 -4.54 -20.28 2.93
N LEU A 125 -3.25 -19.94 3.01
CA LEU A 125 -2.46 -20.19 4.19
C LEU A 125 -2.63 -19.06 5.19
N GLY A 126 -2.89 -19.43 6.45
CA GLY A 126 -2.80 -18.53 7.59
C GLY A 126 -1.53 -18.82 8.37
N PHE A 127 -0.96 -17.80 8.94
CA PHE A 127 0.24 -17.88 9.78
C PHE A 127 -0.11 -17.39 11.17
N SER A 128 0.35 -18.12 12.20
CA SER A 128 0.24 -17.67 13.58
C SER A 128 1.53 -17.97 14.33
N PHE A 129 1.83 -17.15 15.31
CA PHE A 129 3.01 -17.30 16.16
C PHE A 129 2.55 -17.60 17.58
N ASP A 130 3.08 -18.65 18.20
CA ASP A 130 2.76 -19.00 19.58
C ASP A 130 3.44 -18.02 20.54
N ALA A 131 2.71 -16.99 20.94
CA ALA A 131 3.14 -15.96 21.89
C ALA A 131 3.25 -16.46 23.36
N GLY A 132 2.94 -17.73 23.63
CA GLY A 132 3.14 -18.35 24.95
C GLY A 132 4.60 -18.49 25.37
N ARG A 133 5.53 -18.13 24.47
CA ARG A 133 6.98 -18.00 24.72
C ARG A 133 7.34 -16.52 24.90
N GLN A 134 8.50 -16.23 25.43
CA GLN A 134 8.89 -14.90 25.89
C GLN A 134 8.62 -13.79 24.84
N PRO A 135 8.05 -12.63 25.22
CA PRO A 135 7.79 -11.52 24.31
C PRO A 135 8.98 -11.13 23.45
N GLN A 136 10.19 -11.18 24.00
CA GLN A 136 11.46 -10.93 23.30
C GLN A 136 11.70 -11.83 22.08
N ASP A 137 11.17 -13.06 22.07
CA ASP A 137 11.29 -13.96 20.92
C ASP A 137 10.38 -13.50 19.76
N LEU A 138 9.28 -12.81 20.07
CA LEU A 138 8.39 -12.23 19.06
C LEU A 138 9.03 -11.02 18.38
N ASP A 139 9.66 -10.12 19.16
CA ASP A 139 10.34 -8.95 18.62
C ASP A 139 11.46 -9.35 17.66
N VAL A 140 12.29 -10.32 18.05
CA VAL A 140 13.32 -10.91 17.16
C VAL A 140 12.70 -11.54 15.92
N THR A 141 11.54 -12.19 16.06
CA THR A 141 10.84 -12.79 14.93
C THR A 141 10.31 -11.73 13.97
N LEU A 142 9.71 -10.66 14.50
CA LEU A 142 9.24 -9.55 13.70
C LEU A 142 10.40 -8.86 12.97
N GLU A 143 11.51 -8.57 13.67
CA GLU A 143 12.70 -7.99 13.05
C GLU A 143 13.17 -8.83 11.86
N ARG A 144 13.25 -10.15 12.03
CA ARG A 144 13.58 -11.08 10.93
C ARG A 144 12.58 -11.08 9.78
N LEU A 145 11.28 -10.97 10.07
CA LEU A 145 10.26 -10.85 9.04
C LEU A 145 10.41 -9.54 8.25
N LEU A 146 10.76 -8.44 8.92
CA LEU A 146 11.02 -7.15 8.28
C LEU A 146 12.27 -7.17 7.39
N GLU A 147 13.27 -8.01 7.69
CA GLU A 147 14.48 -8.20 6.87
C GLU A 147 14.21 -9.00 5.57
N LEU A 148 13.21 -9.89 5.57
CA LEU A 148 12.98 -10.83 4.44
C LEU A 148 12.78 -10.14 3.08
N PRO A 149 12.07 -9.00 2.94
CA PRO A 149 11.95 -8.32 1.65
C PRO A 149 13.30 -7.95 1.05
N GLY A 150 14.22 -7.40 1.86
CA GLY A 150 15.57 -7.07 1.43
C GLY A 150 16.42 -8.30 1.09
N GLN A 151 16.31 -9.36 1.89
CA GLN A 151 17.01 -10.63 1.62
C GLN A 151 16.53 -11.27 0.30
N LEU A 152 15.21 -11.28 0.06
CA LEU A 152 14.63 -11.79 -1.19
C LEU A 152 15.02 -10.92 -2.39
N ALA A 153 15.06 -9.60 -2.23
CA ALA A 153 15.50 -8.67 -3.25
C ALA A 153 16.96 -8.97 -3.68
N ALA A 154 17.85 -9.08 -2.70
CA ALA A 154 19.27 -9.37 -2.94
C ALA A 154 19.49 -10.76 -3.53
N GLU A 155 18.82 -11.80 -2.99
CA GLU A 155 18.96 -13.19 -3.47
C GLU A 155 18.49 -13.36 -4.92
N ARG A 156 17.49 -12.60 -5.33
CA ARG A 156 16.86 -12.72 -6.65
C ARG A 156 17.27 -11.62 -7.63
N GLU A 157 18.14 -10.71 -7.22
CA GLU A 157 18.57 -9.56 -8.03
C GLU A 157 17.37 -8.76 -8.57
N ARG A 158 16.32 -8.64 -7.76
CA ARG A 158 15.06 -7.93 -8.11
C ARG A 158 14.76 -6.86 -7.08
N LYS A 159 14.14 -5.78 -7.52
CA LYS A 159 13.64 -4.76 -6.61
C LYS A 159 12.33 -5.18 -5.96
N VAL A 160 12.10 -4.67 -4.76
CA VAL A 160 10.87 -4.87 -3.99
C VAL A 160 10.24 -3.51 -3.71
N ALA A 161 8.93 -3.40 -3.83
CA ALA A 161 8.15 -2.30 -3.28
C ALA A 161 7.31 -2.82 -2.11
N LEU A 162 7.59 -2.35 -0.92
CA LEU A 162 6.82 -2.67 0.28
C LEU A 162 5.87 -1.52 0.61
N VAL A 163 4.58 -1.73 0.35
CA VAL A 163 3.52 -0.75 0.60
C VAL A 163 2.96 -0.94 2.00
N LEU A 164 3.09 0.08 2.84
CA LEU A 164 2.66 0.11 4.23
C LEU A 164 1.48 1.07 4.38
N ALA A 165 0.26 0.54 4.32
CA ALA A 165 -0.96 1.34 4.39
C ALA A 165 -1.36 1.64 5.84
N GLU A 166 -1.88 2.86 6.07
CA GLU A 166 -2.23 3.42 7.37
C GLU A 166 -1.04 3.39 8.34
N PHE A 167 0.13 3.82 7.84
CA PHE A 167 1.42 3.74 8.55
C PHE A 167 1.42 4.45 9.90
N GLN A 168 0.58 5.45 10.11
CA GLN A 168 0.45 6.12 11.40
C GLN A 168 0.02 5.20 12.55
N GLU A 169 -0.55 4.04 12.27
CA GLU A 169 -0.98 3.09 13.29
C GLU A 169 0.20 2.38 13.99
N ILE A 170 1.43 2.47 13.46
CA ILE A 170 2.62 1.80 14.05
C ILE A 170 2.91 2.23 15.48
N VAL A 171 2.63 3.49 15.83
CA VAL A 171 2.89 4.03 17.16
C VAL A 171 1.89 3.51 18.21
N ASP A 172 0.70 3.08 17.74
CA ASP A 172 -0.34 2.50 18.59
C ASP A 172 -0.15 0.99 18.78
N ILE A 173 0.61 0.32 17.88
CA ILE A 173 0.93 -1.11 17.97
C ILE A 173 1.98 -1.33 19.07
N ASP A 174 3.12 -0.65 18.96
CA ASP A 174 4.21 -0.67 19.92
C ASP A 174 5.06 0.61 19.78
N PRO A 175 5.33 1.36 20.86
CA PRO A 175 6.16 2.57 20.82
C PRO A 175 7.59 2.34 20.32
N GLU A 176 8.16 1.15 20.45
CA GLU A 176 9.50 0.82 19.97
C GLU A 176 9.51 0.38 18.50
N LEU A 177 8.35 -0.01 17.95
CA LEU A 177 8.23 -0.51 16.59
C LEU A 177 8.80 0.46 15.53
N PRO A 178 8.58 1.78 15.60
CA PRO A 178 9.19 2.72 14.66
C PRO A 178 10.71 2.63 14.59
N LYS A 179 11.38 2.42 15.74
CA LYS A 179 12.84 2.29 15.82
C LYS A 179 13.32 0.99 15.17
N ILE A 180 12.63 -0.13 15.48
CA ILE A 180 12.92 -1.44 14.90
C ILE A 180 12.76 -1.39 13.38
N MET A 181 11.61 -0.91 12.91
CA MET A 181 11.36 -0.80 11.46
C MET A 181 12.38 0.09 10.76
N ARG A 182 12.72 1.24 11.35
CA ARG A 182 13.70 2.17 10.77
C ARG A 182 15.09 1.54 10.68
N SER A 183 15.56 0.86 11.73
CA SER A 183 16.88 0.20 11.74
C SER A 183 17.00 -0.89 10.69
N VAL A 184 15.92 -1.62 10.41
CA VAL A 184 15.90 -2.66 9.36
C VAL A 184 15.81 -2.02 7.98
N PHE A 185 14.87 -1.10 7.76
CA PHE A 185 14.59 -0.55 6.43
C PHE A 185 15.76 0.24 5.84
N GLU A 186 16.52 0.97 6.67
CA GLU A 186 17.70 1.71 6.18
C GLU A 186 18.82 0.81 5.62
N THR A 187 18.79 -0.49 5.91
CA THR A 187 19.75 -1.47 5.39
C THR A 187 19.29 -2.16 4.11
N GLN A 188 18.15 -1.77 3.53
CA GLN A 188 17.52 -2.43 2.39
C GLN A 188 17.47 -1.53 1.13
N PRO A 189 18.60 -1.24 0.46
CA PRO A 189 18.65 -0.31 -0.67
C PRO A 189 17.86 -0.79 -1.90
N GLU A 190 17.54 -2.06 -1.99
CA GLU A 190 16.76 -2.66 -3.09
C GLU A 190 15.24 -2.68 -2.80
N VAL A 191 14.82 -2.19 -1.62
CA VAL A 191 13.41 -2.11 -1.22
C VAL A 191 12.96 -0.66 -1.19
N ALA A 192 11.98 -0.32 -1.99
CA ALA A 192 11.28 0.96 -1.88
C ALA A 192 10.13 0.84 -0.88
N HIS A 193 10.19 1.55 0.23
CA HIS A 193 9.11 1.60 1.21
C HIS A 193 8.13 2.72 0.83
N VAL A 194 6.86 2.36 0.61
CA VAL A 194 5.80 3.32 0.28
C VAL A 194 4.85 3.41 1.47
N TYR A 195 4.99 4.49 2.24
CA TYR A 195 4.19 4.75 3.43
C TYR A 195 2.92 5.51 3.08
N LEU A 196 1.77 4.96 3.40
CA LEU A 196 0.47 5.58 3.15
C LEU A 196 -0.25 5.87 4.46
N GLY A 197 -0.89 7.01 4.56
CA GLY A 197 -1.75 7.29 5.69
C GLY A 197 -2.79 8.36 5.40
N SER A 198 -3.83 8.36 6.22
CA SER A 198 -4.96 9.28 6.11
C SER A 198 -4.97 10.36 7.19
N LYS A 199 -4.24 10.17 8.28
CA LYS A 199 -4.09 11.12 9.39
C LYS A 199 -2.82 11.95 9.17
N ARG A 200 -2.91 13.01 8.36
CA ARG A 200 -1.77 13.84 7.93
C ARG A 200 -0.88 14.27 9.09
N HIS A 201 -1.45 14.83 10.15
CA HIS A 201 -0.70 15.33 11.30
C HIS A 201 0.13 14.26 12.01
N MET A 202 -0.34 12.99 12.03
CA MET A 202 0.40 11.89 12.61
C MET A 202 1.58 11.48 11.72
N LEU A 203 1.38 11.42 10.41
CA LEU A 203 2.47 11.15 9.48
C LEU A 203 3.49 12.28 9.46
N GLU A 204 3.06 13.55 9.50
CA GLU A 204 3.95 14.70 9.60
C GLU A 204 4.81 14.62 10.87
N ARG A 205 4.24 14.19 12.00
CA ARG A 205 5.03 13.94 13.20
C ARG A 205 6.07 12.85 12.95
N ILE A 206 5.68 11.68 12.44
CA ILE A 206 6.59 10.54 12.22
C ILE A 206 7.76 10.89 11.29
N PHE A 207 7.51 11.67 10.20
CA PHE A 207 8.51 11.94 9.16
C PHE A 207 9.18 13.30 9.25
N ASN A 208 8.65 14.25 10.03
CA ASN A 208 9.14 15.63 10.08
C ASN A 208 9.63 16.08 11.47
N ASP A 209 9.31 15.35 12.52
CA ASP A 209 9.85 15.63 13.85
C ASP A 209 11.28 15.05 13.97
N GLU A 210 12.25 15.89 14.34
CA GLU A 210 13.66 15.51 14.47
C GLU A 210 13.93 14.47 15.57
N ASN A 211 12.98 14.28 16.49
CA ASN A 211 13.07 13.30 17.55
C ASN A 211 12.50 11.92 17.17
N GLU A 212 11.86 11.80 16.00
CA GLU A 212 11.26 10.56 15.56
C GLU A 212 12.21 9.75 14.65
N PRO A 213 12.19 8.40 14.73
CA PRO A 213 13.12 7.54 13.99
C PRO A 213 13.07 7.71 12.46
N PHE A 214 11.91 8.05 11.91
CA PHE A 214 11.70 8.25 10.47
C PHE A 214 11.94 9.68 9.98
N TRP A 215 12.51 10.55 10.82
CA TRP A 215 12.78 11.93 10.42
C TRP A 215 13.54 12.01 9.09
N ARG A 216 12.94 12.71 8.12
CA ARG A 216 13.48 12.91 6.77
C ARG A 216 13.92 11.63 6.03
N SER A 217 13.37 10.48 6.39
CA SER A 217 13.77 9.20 5.78
C SER A 217 13.08 8.91 4.45
N ALA A 218 12.04 9.64 4.08
CA ALA A 218 11.25 9.40 2.87
C ALA A 218 10.95 10.70 2.12
N LYS A 219 10.89 10.62 0.78
CA LYS A 219 10.37 11.70 -0.07
C LYS A 219 8.89 11.91 0.21
N GLN A 220 8.48 13.16 0.34
CA GLN A 220 7.08 13.49 0.57
C GLN A 220 6.34 13.71 -0.74
N MET A 221 5.18 13.04 -0.87
CA MET A 221 4.25 13.20 -2.00
C MET A 221 2.87 13.54 -1.45
N GLU A 222 2.31 14.66 -1.88
CA GLU A 222 0.95 15.06 -1.54
C GLU A 222 -0.01 14.78 -2.69
N ILE A 223 -1.16 14.15 -2.37
CA ILE A 223 -2.24 13.93 -3.34
C ILE A 223 -3.37 14.90 -3.01
N GLY A 224 -3.59 15.85 -3.91
CA GLY A 224 -4.65 16.84 -3.82
C GLY A 224 -5.96 16.44 -4.51
N VAL A 225 -6.79 17.43 -4.82
CA VAL A 225 -7.98 17.30 -5.67
C VAL A 225 -7.58 17.05 -7.14
N ILE A 226 -8.51 16.57 -7.94
CA ILE A 226 -8.31 16.43 -9.39
C ILE A 226 -8.66 17.78 -10.05
N ALA A 227 -7.85 18.22 -11.00
CA ALA A 227 -8.08 19.45 -11.73
C ALA A 227 -9.43 19.41 -12.46
N PRO A 228 -10.24 20.48 -12.41
CA PRO A 228 -11.58 20.49 -13.00
C PRO A 228 -11.62 20.10 -14.48
N ASP A 229 -10.66 20.56 -15.28
CA ASP A 229 -10.60 20.27 -16.72
C ASP A 229 -10.39 18.78 -17.00
N LEU A 230 -9.55 18.12 -16.21
CA LEU A 230 -9.28 16.69 -16.32
C LEU A 230 -10.47 15.88 -15.85
N PHE A 231 -11.13 16.33 -14.78
CA PHE A 231 -12.32 15.65 -14.26
C PHE A 231 -13.53 15.79 -15.18
N ARG A 232 -13.66 16.93 -15.88
CA ARG A 232 -14.70 17.15 -16.91
C ARG A 232 -14.67 16.05 -17.95
N GLY A 233 -13.52 15.81 -18.56
CA GLY A 233 -13.37 14.77 -19.59
C GLY A 233 -13.80 13.38 -19.09
N TYR A 234 -13.52 13.05 -17.84
CA TYR A 234 -13.99 11.83 -17.22
C TYR A 234 -15.52 11.79 -17.08
N ILE A 235 -16.14 12.85 -16.57
CA ILE A 235 -17.60 12.92 -16.38
C ILE A 235 -18.30 12.75 -17.72
N ASP A 236 -17.88 13.51 -18.73
CA ASP A 236 -18.44 13.46 -20.09
C ASP A 236 -18.33 12.05 -20.69
N ALA A 237 -17.18 11.41 -20.53
CA ALA A 237 -16.96 10.04 -21.01
C ALA A 237 -17.87 9.03 -20.29
N GLN A 238 -18.07 9.15 -18.98
CA GLN A 238 -18.94 8.25 -18.23
C GLN A 238 -20.42 8.40 -18.62
N PHE A 239 -20.91 9.64 -18.77
CA PHE A 239 -22.29 9.87 -19.25
C PHE A 239 -22.50 9.38 -20.69
N SER A 240 -21.53 9.63 -21.56
CA SER A 240 -21.59 9.18 -22.96
C SER A 240 -21.70 7.67 -23.10
N ARG A 241 -21.03 6.91 -22.24
CA ARG A 241 -21.11 5.43 -22.18
C ARG A 241 -22.51 4.91 -21.88
N THR A 242 -23.33 5.70 -21.16
CA THR A 242 -24.71 5.32 -20.85
C THR A 242 -25.70 5.70 -21.95
N GLY A 243 -25.25 6.35 -23.02
CA GLY A 243 -26.09 6.94 -24.06
C GLY A 243 -26.93 8.14 -23.55
N ARG A 244 -26.55 8.73 -22.44
CA ARG A 244 -27.21 9.89 -21.83
C ARG A 244 -26.20 11.01 -21.65
N PRO A 245 -25.90 11.76 -22.71
CA PRO A 245 -24.98 12.92 -22.59
C PRO A 245 -25.55 13.93 -21.60
N VAL A 246 -24.65 14.55 -20.84
CA VAL A 246 -24.95 15.58 -19.85
C VAL A 246 -24.65 16.95 -20.45
N GLU A 247 -25.44 17.95 -20.09
CA GLU A 247 -25.20 19.35 -20.49
C GLU A 247 -23.95 19.90 -19.79
N ALA A 248 -23.17 20.71 -20.50
CA ALA A 248 -21.92 21.27 -19.99
C ALA A 248 -22.11 22.06 -18.67
N GLU A 249 -23.21 22.83 -18.59
CA GLU A 249 -23.56 23.61 -17.39
C GLU A 249 -23.78 22.74 -16.15
N VAL A 250 -24.33 21.53 -16.33
CA VAL A 250 -24.53 20.57 -15.23
C VAL A 250 -23.17 20.05 -14.76
N VAL A 251 -22.26 19.74 -15.68
CA VAL A 251 -20.89 19.32 -15.36
C VAL A 251 -20.14 20.42 -14.61
N ASP A 252 -20.26 21.68 -15.08
CA ASP A 252 -19.69 22.84 -14.41
C ASP A 252 -20.17 22.95 -12.96
N ARG A 253 -21.46 22.85 -12.75
CA ARG A 253 -22.06 22.93 -11.42
C ARG A 253 -21.62 21.78 -10.48
N VAL A 254 -21.46 20.58 -11.02
CA VAL A 254 -20.90 19.44 -10.25
C VAL A 254 -19.47 19.76 -9.82
N LEU A 255 -18.62 20.23 -10.73
CA LEU A 255 -17.22 20.55 -10.45
C LEU A 255 -17.07 21.72 -9.49
N GLU A 256 -17.87 22.77 -9.63
CA GLU A 256 -17.91 23.90 -8.68
C GLU A 256 -18.32 23.47 -7.28
N THR A 257 -19.30 22.55 -7.17
CA THR A 257 -19.81 22.07 -5.88
C THR A 257 -18.82 21.13 -5.20
N THR A 258 -18.16 20.26 -5.96
CA THR A 258 -17.28 19.21 -5.44
C THR A 258 -15.82 19.61 -5.36
N LEU A 259 -15.46 20.76 -5.99
CA LEU A 259 -14.09 21.31 -6.04
C LEU A 259 -13.04 20.27 -6.49
N GLY A 260 -13.43 19.36 -7.39
CA GLY A 260 -12.55 18.29 -7.88
C GLY A 260 -12.25 17.18 -6.86
N HIS A 261 -13.04 17.08 -5.79
CA HIS A 261 -12.86 16.00 -4.80
C HIS A 261 -13.19 14.65 -5.42
N PRO A 262 -12.24 13.68 -5.48
CA PRO A 262 -12.40 12.44 -6.26
C PRO A 262 -13.60 11.58 -5.90
N TYR A 263 -13.97 11.54 -4.61
CA TYR A 263 -15.11 10.76 -4.15
C TYR A 263 -16.45 11.51 -4.27
N ALA A 264 -16.45 12.82 -4.07
CA ALA A 264 -17.69 13.61 -4.11
C ALA A 264 -18.18 13.85 -5.56
N THR A 265 -17.25 13.81 -6.53
CA THR A 265 -17.55 14.03 -7.95
C THR A 265 -18.05 12.75 -8.65
N LYS A 266 -17.83 11.59 -8.07
CA LYS A 266 -18.31 10.28 -8.54
C LYS A 266 -19.63 9.90 -7.90
#